data_bbefc4ac962dfa01c8a8ae05493baf3b
#
_entry.id   bbefc4ac962dfa01c8a8ae05493baf3b
#
_cell.length_a   1.000
_cell.length_b   1.000
_cell.length_c   1.000
_cell.angle_alpha   90.00
_cell.angle_beta   90.00
_cell.angle_gamma   90.00
#
_symmetry.space_group_name_H-M   'P 1'
#
loop_
_entity.id
_entity.type
_entity.pdbx_description
1 polymer ?
#
loop_
_entity_poly.entity_id
_entity_poly.type
_entity_poly.pdbx_seq_one_letter_code
_entity_poly.pdbx_strand_id
1 'polypeptide(L)'
;MRIVIVRHGDPNYELDTLTETGWKEARLVAERIAKMDVKDFYVSPLGRAQDTASCTLEKMHRTATTCDWLREFAAQIYRPDVADREMICWDWLPQDMTKEPKYYDVSTWMDTKVMQAGTVYHRTADGHCPPECNAAEDPVLH
;
A
#
# COMPACT_ATOMS: atom_id res chain seq x y z
N MET A 1 -8.93 -20.46 9.77
CA MET A 1 -8.39 -19.74 8.59
C MET A 1 -7.02 -19.20 8.96
N ARG A 2 -6.06 -19.24 8.05
CA ARG A 2 -4.71 -18.66 8.23
C ARG A 2 -4.42 -17.75 7.04
N ILE A 3 -4.01 -16.52 7.32
CA ILE A 3 -3.62 -15.53 6.32
C ILE A 3 -2.10 -15.39 6.34
N VAL A 4 -1.48 -15.39 5.18
CA VAL A 4 -0.05 -15.11 4.98
C VAL A 4 0.06 -13.84 4.16
N ILE A 5 0.66 -12.81 4.74
CA ILE A 5 0.91 -11.53 4.08
C ILE A 5 2.36 -11.50 3.65
N VAL A 6 2.58 -11.24 2.37
CA VAL A 6 3.91 -11.08 1.76
C VAL A 6 4.05 -9.65 1.26
N ARG A 7 5.04 -8.93 1.78
CA ARG A 7 5.42 -7.62 1.25
C ARG A 7 6.23 -7.80 -0.03
N HIS A 8 6.14 -6.85 -0.96
CA HIS A 8 6.97 -6.83 -2.16
C HIS A 8 8.47 -6.87 -1.80
N GLY A 9 9.28 -7.46 -2.66
CA GLY A 9 10.73 -7.43 -2.59
C GLY A 9 11.30 -6.01 -2.77
N ASP A 10 12.61 -5.87 -2.67
CA ASP A 10 13.28 -4.57 -2.82
C ASP A 10 12.86 -3.88 -4.13
N PRO A 11 12.20 -2.69 -4.08
CA PRO A 11 11.52 -2.11 -5.21
C PRO A 11 12.37 -1.12 -6.00
N ASN A 12 12.17 -1.10 -7.30
CA ASN A 12 12.46 0.05 -8.14
C ASN A 12 11.16 0.86 -8.28
N TYR A 13 11.03 1.94 -7.52
CA TYR A 13 9.81 2.76 -7.50
C TYR A 13 9.58 3.54 -8.79
N GLU A 14 10.64 3.87 -9.54
CA GLU A 14 10.55 4.62 -10.79
C GLU A 14 9.86 3.79 -11.88
N LEU A 15 10.18 2.50 -11.93
CA LEU A 15 9.64 1.57 -12.92
C LEU A 15 8.48 0.72 -12.38
N ASP A 16 8.12 0.88 -11.10
CA ASP A 16 7.16 0.04 -10.37
C ASP A 16 7.41 -1.46 -10.54
N THR A 17 8.67 -1.87 -10.40
CA THR A 17 9.14 -3.26 -10.50
C THR A 17 10.10 -3.59 -9.35
N LEU A 18 10.82 -4.70 -9.45
CA LEU A 18 11.83 -5.10 -8.49
C LEU A 18 13.24 -4.77 -8.97
N THR A 19 14.14 -4.48 -8.01
CA THR A 19 15.57 -4.47 -8.26
C THR A 19 16.11 -5.91 -8.44
N GLU A 20 17.39 -6.05 -8.81
CA GLU A 20 18.04 -7.38 -8.82
C GLU A 20 17.97 -8.08 -7.46
N THR A 21 18.07 -7.32 -6.37
CA THR A 21 17.93 -7.83 -5.01
C THR A 21 16.49 -8.29 -4.78
N GLY A 22 15.50 -7.47 -5.13
CA GLY A 22 14.09 -7.81 -5.01
C GLY A 22 13.71 -9.08 -5.76
N TRP A 23 14.24 -9.31 -6.94
CA TRP A 23 14.03 -10.56 -7.68
C TRP A 23 14.64 -11.77 -6.98
N LYS A 24 15.79 -11.63 -6.31
CA LYS A 24 16.37 -12.70 -5.48
C LYS A 24 15.49 -12.99 -4.27
N GLU A 25 14.99 -11.96 -3.60
CA GLU A 25 14.07 -12.07 -2.48
C GLU A 25 12.75 -12.75 -2.89
N ALA A 26 12.15 -12.35 -4.01
CA ALA A 26 10.93 -12.95 -4.54
C ALA A 26 11.08 -14.46 -4.80
N ARG A 27 12.22 -14.88 -5.36
CA ARG A 27 12.53 -16.31 -5.54
C ARG A 27 12.67 -17.06 -4.22
N LEU A 28 13.32 -16.48 -3.21
CA LEU A 28 13.44 -17.08 -1.89
C LEU A 28 12.09 -17.21 -1.18
N VAL A 29 11.22 -16.20 -1.32
CA VAL A 29 9.85 -16.25 -0.82
C VAL A 29 9.06 -17.36 -1.50
N ALA A 30 9.20 -17.50 -2.83
CA ALA A 30 8.55 -18.57 -3.59
C ALA A 30 8.94 -19.97 -3.09
N GLU A 31 10.24 -20.18 -2.76
CA GLU A 31 10.70 -21.46 -2.16
C GLU A 31 10.02 -21.76 -0.81
N ARG A 32 9.74 -20.73 -0.03
CA ARG A 32 9.08 -20.88 1.26
C ARG A 32 7.59 -21.12 1.12
N ILE A 33 6.91 -20.31 0.30
CA ILE A 33 5.45 -20.38 0.11
C ILE A 33 5.06 -21.69 -0.55
N ALA A 34 5.86 -22.20 -1.50
CA ALA A 34 5.61 -23.47 -2.17
C ALA A 34 5.57 -24.69 -1.22
N LYS A 35 6.10 -24.56 0.01
CA LYS A 35 6.03 -25.60 1.05
C LYS A 35 4.77 -25.50 1.91
N MET A 36 3.92 -24.51 1.67
CA MET A 36 2.71 -24.25 2.44
C MET A 36 1.48 -24.72 1.64
N ASP A 37 0.45 -25.21 2.34
CA ASP A 37 -0.85 -25.49 1.75
C ASP A 37 -1.64 -24.19 1.63
N VAL A 38 -1.37 -23.42 0.55
CA VAL A 38 -2.07 -22.16 0.24
C VAL A 38 -3.18 -22.46 -0.76
N LYS A 39 -4.40 -22.06 -0.44
CA LYS A 39 -5.59 -22.28 -1.28
C LYS A 39 -5.77 -21.17 -2.31
N ASP A 40 -5.74 -19.93 -1.87
CA ASP A 40 -6.08 -18.77 -2.67
C ASP A 40 -4.96 -17.73 -2.61
N PHE A 41 -4.75 -17.04 -3.72
CA PHE A 41 -3.75 -16.00 -3.88
C PHE A 41 -4.42 -14.71 -4.31
N TYR A 42 -4.09 -13.65 -3.60
CA TYR A 42 -4.53 -12.29 -3.88
C TYR A 42 -3.33 -11.39 -4.01
N VAL A 43 -3.37 -10.45 -4.94
CA VAL A 43 -2.22 -9.57 -5.22
C VAL A 43 -2.67 -8.14 -5.51
N SER A 44 -1.84 -7.18 -5.10
CA SER A 44 -2.01 -5.77 -5.44
C SER A 44 -1.83 -5.54 -6.95
N PRO A 45 -2.50 -4.54 -7.55
CA PRO A 45 -2.28 -4.17 -8.96
C PRO A 45 -0.92 -3.50 -9.21
N LEU A 46 -0.15 -3.13 -8.16
CA LEU A 46 1.15 -2.48 -8.33
C LEU A 46 2.19 -3.46 -8.90
N GLY A 47 2.99 -2.99 -9.87
CA GLY A 47 3.94 -3.81 -10.61
C GLY A 47 4.92 -4.56 -9.71
N ARG A 48 5.54 -3.88 -8.73
CA ARG A 48 6.44 -4.50 -7.74
C ARG A 48 5.80 -5.63 -6.94
N ALA A 49 4.49 -5.55 -6.70
CA ALA A 49 3.76 -6.62 -6.00
C ALA A 49 3.46 -7.79 -6.94
N GLN A 50 3.07 -7.50 -8.19
CA GLN A 50 2.86 -8.50 -9.24
C GLN A 50 4.15 -9.29 -9.51
N ASP A 51 5.29 -8.58 -9.65
CA ASP A 51 6.59 -9.18 -9.86
C ASP A 51 7.00 -10.09 -8.69
N THR A 52 6.76 -9.64 -7.45
CA THR A 52 7.03 -10.47 -6.27
C THR A 52 6.19 -11.74 -6.27
N ALA A 53 4.92 -11.63 -6.59
CA ALA A 53 3.99 -12.75 -6.62
C ALA A 53 4.30 -13.73 -7.76
N SER A 54 4.77 -13.22 -8.92
CA SER A 54 4.99 -14.02 -10.13
C SER A 54 5.87 -15.24 -9.88
N CYS A 55 6.98 -15.08 -9.15
CA CYS A 55 7.89 -16.17 -8.81
C CYS A 55 7.19 -17.31 -8.03
N THR A 56 6.28 -16.94 -7.12
CA THR A 56 5.51 -17.91 -6.32
C THR A 56 4.46 -18.59 -7.18
N LEU A 57 3.72 -17.82 -7.97
CA LEU A 57 2.64 -18.31 -8.82
C LEU A 57 3.16 -19.25 -9.91
N GLU A 58 4.26 -18.89 -10.56
CA GLU A 58 4.95 -19.76 -11.52
C GLU A 58 5.37 -21.07 -10.88
N LYS A 59 6.06 -21.01 -9.75
CA LYS A 59 6.57 -22.19 -9.05
C LYS A 59 5.47 -23.15 -8.61
N MET A 60 4.32 -22.60 -8.22
CA MET A 60 3.19 -23.40 -7.74
C MET A 60 2.17 -23.73 -8.83
N HIS A 61 2.38 -23.26 -10.06
CA HIS A 61 1.42 -23.36 -11.16
C HIS A 61 0.01 -22.85 -10.76
N ARG A 62 -0.03 -21.68 -10.14
CA ARG A 62 -1.25 -21.03 -9.64
C ARG A 62 -1.43 -19.66 -10.27
N THR A 63 -2.63 -19.16 -10.14
CA THR A 63 -3.00 -17.78 -10.48
C THR A 63 -3.42 -17.02 -9.23
N ALA A 64 -3.36 -15.71 -9.28
CA ALA A 64 -3.83 -14.84 -8.21
C ALA A 64 -4.98 -13.95 -8.71
N THR A 65 -5.88 -13.59 -7.80
CA THR A 65 -6.87 -12.54 -8.02
C THR A 65 -6.23 -11.19 -7.72
N THR A 66 -6.23 -10.29 -8.71
CA THR A 66 -5.77 -8.92 -8.48
C THR A 66 -6.88 -8.13 -7.79
N CYS A 67 -6.53 -7.50 -6.66
CA CYS A 67 -7.45 -6.74 -5.84
C CYS A 67 -7.01 -5.27 -5.75
N ASP A 68 -7.81 -4.34 -6.26
CA ASP A 68 -7.48 -2.91 -6.26
C ASP A 68 -7.35 -2.34 -4.85
N TRP A 69 -8.11 -2.83 -3.90
CA TRP A 69 -8.03 -2.42 -2.50
C TRP A 69 -6.72 -2.83 -1.79
N LEU A 70 -5.90 -3.71 -2.42
CA LEU A 70 -4.54 -4.03 -1.95
C LEU A 70 -3.50 -3.04 -2.45
N ARG A 71 -3.89 -2.02 -3.21
CA ARG A 71 -3.00 -0.93 -3.58
C ARG A 71 -2.52 -0.20 -2.33
N GLU A 72 -1.24 0.13 -2.29
CA GLU A 72 -0.70 0.97 -1.23
C GLU A 72 -1.40 2.33 -1.23
N PHE A 73 -1.82 2.76 -0.06
CA PHE A 73 -2.43 4.07 0.14
C PHE A 73 -1.35 5.16 -0.02
N ALA A 74 -1.43 5.90 -1.10
CA ALA A 74 -0.44 6.91 -1.48
C ALA A 74 -0.98 8.33 -1.22
N ALA A 75 -1.33 8.62 0.04
CA ALA A 75 -1.79 9.94 0.44
C ALA A 75 -0.68 10.98 0.33
N GLN A 76 -0.91 12.04 -0.40
CA GLN A 76 0.02 13.14 -0.58
C GLN A 76 -0.47 14.39 0.15
N ILE A 77 0.45 15.11 0.75
CA ILE A 77 0.22 16.35 1.49
C ILE A 77 1.29 17.40 1.18
N TYR A 78 0.94 18.65 1.37
CA TYR A 78 1.93 19.75 1.38
C TYR A 78 2.57 19.81 2.75
N ARG A 79 3.65 19.09 2.94
CA ARG A 79 4.37 19.04 4.20
C ARG A 79 5.04 20.39 4.50
N PRO A 80 5.02 20.87 5.77
CA PRO A 80 5.63 22.14 6.14
C PRO A 80 7.16 22.22 5.94
N ASP A 81 7.83 21.07 5.90
CA ASP A 81 9.26 20.95 5.66
C ASP A 81 9.64 20.92 4.17
N VAL A 82 8.64 20.81 3.28
CA VAL A 82 8.81 20.80 1.82
C VAL A 82 7.81 21.77 1.20
N ALA A 83 8.28 22.97 0.87
CA ALA A 83 7.39 24.10 0.55
C ALA A 83 6.78 24.09 -0.85
N ASP A 84 7.31 23.33 -1.79
CA ASP A 84 7.07 23.51 -3.22
C ASP A 84 6.44 22.30 -3.93
N ARG A 85 6.22 21.20 -3.22
CA ARG A 85 5.64 19.97 -3.82
C ARG A 85 4.87 19.14 -2.81
N GLU A 86 3.97 18.33 -3.32
CA GLU A 86 3.32 17.30 -2.53
C GLU A 86 4.29 16.15 -2.24
N MET A 87 4.16 15.60 -1.05
CA MET A 87 4.96 14.46 -0.57
C MET A 87 4.05 13.45 0.12
N ILE A 88 4.45 12.19 0.10
CA ILE A 88 3.74 11.13 0.82
C ILE A 88 3.74 11.45 2.32
N CYS A 89 2.57 11.37 2.95
CA CYS A 89 2.38 11.84 4.33
C CYS A 89 3.20 11.06 5.36
N TRP A 90 3.42 9.76 5.18
CA TRP A 90 4.21 8.93 6.11
C TRP A 90 5.72 9.01 5.92
N ASP A 91 6.21 9.67 4.88
CA ASP A 91 7.63 10.03 4.75
C ASP A 91 7.99 11.26 5.61
N TRP A 92 7.00 11.87 6.23
CA TRP A 92 7.24 12.94 7.20
C TRP A 92 7.91 12.35 8.44
N LEU A 93 9.11 12.84 8.75
CA LEU A 93 9.89 12.29 9.84
C LEU A 93 9.14 12.47 11.18
N PRO A 94 9.08 11.44 12.03
CA PRO A 94 8.37 11.51 13.30
C PRO A 94 8.80 12.70 14.17
N GLN A 95 10.10 13.00 14.23
CA GLN A 95 10.62 14.14 14.99
C GLN A 95 10.11 15.50 14.48
N ASP A 96 9.73 15.60 13.21
CA ASP A 96 9.20 16.84 12.64
C ASP A 96 7.68 16.89 12.78
N MET A 97 7.01 15.77 12.57
CA MET A 97 5.58 15.66 12.74
C MET A 97 5.14 15.89 14.19
N THR A 98 5.92 15.41 15.17
CA THR A 98 5.58 15.50 16.58
C THR A 98 5.98 16.82 17.25
N LYS A 99 6.57 17.78 16.52
CA LYS A 99 6.82 19.13 17.04
C LYS A 99 5.56 19.86 17.47
N GLU A 100 4.46 19.61 16.76
CA GLU A 100 3.17 20.24 17.06
C GLU A 100 2.11 19.16 17.34
N PRO A 101 1.51 19.15 18.55
CA PRO A 101 0.51 18.15 18.93
C PRO A 101 -0.63 18.00 17.92
N LYS A 102 -1.05 19.08 17.28
CA LYS A 102 -2.14 19.07 16.28
C LYS A 102 -1.94 18.08 15.13
N TYR A 103 -0.71 17.68 14.82
CA TYR A 103 -0.42 16.78 13.70
C TYR A 103 -0.51 15.29 14.05
N TYR A 104 -0.51 14.94 15.33
CA TYR A 104 -0.58 13.53 15.77
C TYR A 104 -1.69 13.24 16.77
N ASP A 105 -2.36 14.25 17.31
CA ASP A 105 -3.53 14.05 18.16
C ASP A 105 -4.71 13.56 17.31
N VAL A 106 -5.28 12.42 17.72
CA VAL A 106 -6.36 11.73 17.01
C VAL A 106 -7.59 12.62 16.76
N SER A 107 -7.82 13.61 17.64
CA SER A 107 -8.97 14.52 17.53
C SER A 107 -8.76 15.70 16.59
N THR A 108 -7.50 16.04 16.26
CA THR A 108 -7.19 17.31 15.57
C THR A 108 -6.38 17.15 14.28
N TRP A 109 -5.66 16.04 14.10
CA TRP A 109 -4.74 15.88 12.96
C TRP A 109 -5.42 16.04 11.60
N MET A 110 -6.66 15.55 11.46
CA MET A 110 -7.43 15.63 10.21
C MET A 110 -7.91 17.05 9.89
N ASP A 111 -8.08 17.89 10.91
CA ASP A 111 -8.56 19.27 10.75
C ASP A 111 -7.43 20.26 10.43
N THR A 112 -6.20 19.78 10.38
CA THR A 112 -5.06 20.62 10.02
C THR A 112 -5.09 21.00 8.54
N LYS A 113 -4.71 22.23 8.20
CA LYS A 113 -4.64 22.71 6.82
C LYS A 113 -3.75 21.81 5.94
N VAL A 114 -2.70 21.23 6.51
CA VAL A 114 -1.78 20.33 5.82
C VAL A 114 -2.49 19.07 5.34
N MET A 115 -3.33 18.47 6.18
CA MET A 115 -4.07 17.26 5.84
C MET A 115 -5.26 17.57 4.92
N GLN A 116 -5.92 18.70 5.13
CA GLN A 116 -7.07 19.12 4.30
C GLN A 116 -6.66 19.55 2.88
N ALA A 117 -5.47 20.10 2.70
CA ALA A 117 -4.96 20.51 1.39
C ALA A 117 -4.45 19.33 0.56
N GLY A 118 -4.18 18.19 1.18
CA GLY A 118 -3.68 16.99 0.51
C GLY A 118 -4.79 16.06 0.02
N THR A 119 -4.39 15.01 -0.68
CA THR A 119 -5.29 13.95 -1.17
C THR A 119 -5.71 12.97 -0.07
N VAL A 120 -5.29 13.22 1.18
CA VAL A 120 -5.40 12.28 2.30
C VAL A 120 -6.83 11.94 2.66
N TYR A 121 -7.75 12.91 2.58
CA TYR A 121 -9.15 12.68 2.90
C TYR A 121 -10.05 13.75 2.29
N HIS A 122 -10.61 13.47 1.15
CA HIS A 122 -11.93 14.00 0.87
C HIS A 122 -12.95 13.07 1.55
N ARG A 123 -13.14 13.21 2.85
CA ARG A 123 -14.44 12.91 3.42
C ARG A 123 -15.37 13.91 2.75
N THR A 124 -16.17 13.46 1.82
CA THR A 124 -17.35 14.23 1.40
C THR A 124 -18.14 14.54 2.67
N ALA A 125 -18.82 15.67 2.69
CA ALA A 125 -19.63 16.11 3.83
C ALA A 125 -20.63 15.04 4.32
N ASP A 126 -20.83 13.99 3.58
CA ASP A 126 -21.75 12.87 3.78
C ASP A 126 -21.09 11.64 4.41
N GLY A 127 -19.81 11.70 4.78
CA GLY A 127 -19.10 10.60 5.44
C GLY A 127 -18.70 9.44 4.52
N HIS A 128 -18.86 9.58 3.22
CA HIS A 128 -18.47 8.57 2.23
C HIS A 128 -16.98 8.68 1.87
N CYS A 129 -16.33 7.55 1.84
CA CYS A 129 -15.00 7.41 1.26
C CYS A 129 -15.05 7.77 -0.23
N PRO A 130 -14.00 8.40 -0.82
CA PRO A 130 -13.93 8.59 -2.27
C PRO A 130 -14.19 7.26 -3.02
N PRO A 131 -14.69 7.32 -4.26
CA PRO A 131 -14.97 6.11 -5.06
C PRO A 131 -13.80 5.12 -5.15
N GLU A 132 -12.58 5.62 -5.01
CA GLU A 132 -11.35 4.82 -4.99
C GLU A 132 -11.21 3.95 -3.74
N CYS A 133 -11.90 4.29 -2.63
CA CYS A 133 -11.98 3.46 -1.43
C CYS A 133 -13.19 2.51 -1.47
N ASN A 134 -14.19 2.77 -2.30
CA ASN A 134 -15.40 1.96 -2.43
C ASN A 134 -15.28 0.81 -3.44
N ALA A 135 -14.08 0.58 -4.00
CA ALA A 135 -13.82 -0.59 -4.84
C ALA A 135 -13.91 -1.94 -4.08
N ALA A 136 -14.38 -1.92 -2.84
CA ALA A 136 -14.58 -3.10 -2.00
C ALA A 136 -16.04 -3.63 -2.03
N GLU A 137 -16.81 -3.35 -3.07
CA GLU A 137 -17.96 -4.19 -3.41
C GLU A 137 -17.48 -5.33 -4.31
N ASP A 138 -16.56 -6.14 -3.79
CA ASP A 138 -16.20 -7.40 -4.43
C ASP A 138 -17.13 -8.50 -3.87
N PRO A 139 -17.95 -9.19 -4.71
CA PRO A 139 -18.99 -10.13 -4.26
C PRO A 139 -18.45 -11.48 -3.76
N VAL A 140 -17.21 -11.56 -3.31
CA VAL A 140 -16.54 -12.83 -2.98
C VAL A 140 -16.50 -13.13 -1.47
N LEU A 141 -17.17 -12.37 -0.62
CA LEU A 141 -17.28 -12.70 0.81
C LEU A 141 -18.71 -13.11 1.20
N HIS A 142 -19.19 -14.19 0.57
CA HIS A 142 -20.31 -14.98 1.11
C HIS A 142 -19.89 -16.43 1.34
#